data_4b126af4e1b3b236d63a5656fda42502
#
_entry.id   4b126af4e1b3b236d63a5656fda42502
#
_cell.length_a   1.000
_cell.length_b   1.000
_cell.length_c   1.000
_cell.angle_alpha   90.00
_cell.angle_beta   90.00
_cell.angle_gamma   90.00
#
_symmetry.space_group_name_H-M   'P 1'
#
loop_
_entity.id
_entity.type
_entity.pdbx_description
1 polymer ?
#
loop_
_entity_poly.entity_id
_entity_poly.type
_entity_poly.pdbx_seq_one_letter_code
_entity_poly.pdbx_strand_id
1 'polypeptide(L)'
;MPLPTIRVTRDEMRARVALFSEIEGFDGGLPDSDHPDARRTLYNVVGFQPPDGSDAATTSPVGAKAAEKAAIKISEGFNLGYCKARPGKGPMMHNHDTNETFIPMTGRWECSWEVDGKAETFELGPHDVISFPPGVQRRFMNATWDEPDAEHLMMFVIGGDGPKAEFSPDAMAELRDRGLVD
;
A
#
# COMPACT_ATOMS: atom_id res chain seq x y z
N MET A 1 9.44 -31.45 19.99
CA MET A 1 10.71 -30.68 20.12
C MET A 1 10.37 -29.24 20.45
N PRO A 2 11.04 -28.60 21.40
CA PRO A 2 10.84 -27.16 21.64
C PRO A 2 11.29 -26.34 20.41
N LEU A 3 10.66 -25.19 20.19
CA LEU A 3 11.10 -24.25 19.14
C LEU A 3 12.51 -23.72 19.46
N PRO A 4 13.36 -23.52 18.45
CA PRO A 4 14.67 -22.92 18.65
C PRO A 4 14.52 -21.50 19.20
N THR A 5 15.40 -21.14 20.12
CA THR A 5 15.44 -19.78 20.67
C THR A 5 16.78 -19.13 20.34
N ILE A 6 16.75 -17.83 20.05
CA ILE A 6 17.95 -17.03 19.83
C ILE A 6 18.03 -15.92 20.88
N ARG A 7 19.22 -15.42 21.10
CA ARG A 7 19.45 -14.22 21.91
C ARG A 7 19.73 -13.06 20.97
N VAL A 8 19.03 -11.95 21.19
CA VAL A 8 19.14 -10.75 20.39
C VAL A 8 19.53 -9.59 21.32
N THR A 9 20.52 -8.84 20.93
CA THR A 9 20.96 -7.64 21.65
C THR A 9 19.96 -6.50 21.48
N ARG A 10 20.08 -5.45 22.31
CA ARG A 10 19.28 -4.24 22.18
C ARG A 10 19.48 -3.56 20.81
N ASP A 11 20.72 -3.52 20.31
CA ASP A 11 21.04 -2.86 19.05
C ASP A 11 20.49 -3.64 17.85
N GLU A 12 20.56 -4.96 17.86
CA GLU A 12 19.90 -5.83 16.86
C GLU A 12 18.38 -5.64 16.88
N MET A 13 17.77 -5.55 18.07
CA MET A 13 16.33 -5.26 18.18
C MET A 13 15.99 -3.83 17.72
N ARG A 14 16.87 -2.83 17.93
CA ARG A 14 16.64 -1.44 17.46
C ARG A 14 16.51 -1.38 15.94
N ALA A 15 17.25 -2.18 15.20
CA ALA A 15 17.13 -2.29 13.73
C ALA A 15 15.78 -2.88 13.27
N ARG A 16 15.01 -3.44 14.19
CA ARG A 16 13.66 -4.01 13.97
C ARG A 16 12.54 -3.16 14.57
N VAL A 17 12.83 -1.91 14.96
CA VAL A 17 11.84 -0.97 15.52
C VAL A 17 11.70 0.21 14.58
N ALA A 18 10.47 0.45 14.14
CA ALA A 18 10.07 1.63 13.40
C ALA A 18 9.19 2.50 14.31
N LEU A 19 9.57 3.75 14.53
CA LEU A 19 8.73 4.72 15.23
C LEU A 19 8.06 5.60 14.18
N PHE A 20 6.74 5.63 14.16
CA PHE A 20 5.97 6.33 13.12
C PHE A 20 6.37 7.80 12.97
N SER A 21 6.72 8.46 14.07
CA SER A 21 7.23 9.85 14.09
C SER A 21 8.59 10.04 13.42
N GLU A 22 9.33 8.96 13.17
CA GLU A 22 10.65 8.98 12.54
C GLU A 22 10.63 8.50 11.08
N ILE A 23 9.47 7.98 10.61
CA ILE A 23 9.34 7.48 9.24
C ILE A 23 9.02 8.62 8.30
N GLU A 24 9.81 8.76 7.24
CA GLU A 24 9.55 9.70 6.17
C GLU A 24 8.42 9.18 5.28
N GLY A 25 7.39 10.01 5.04
CA GLY A 25 6.33 9.74 4.10
C GLY A 25 6.70 10.19 2.68
N PHE A 26 6.16 9.53 1.66
CA PHE A 26 6.42 9.81 0.26
C PHE A 26 5.12 10.06 -0.48
N ASP A 27 5.06 11.21 -1.14
CA ASP A 27 4.04 11.55 -2.12
C ASP A 27 4.65 11.33 -3.51
N GLY A 28 4.04 10.50 -4.33
CA GLY A 28 4.50 10.26 -5.69
C GLY A 28 5.37 9.00 -5.88
N GLY A 29 5.85 8.84 -7.10
CA GLY A 29 6.69 7.69 -7.52
C GLY A 29 5.91 6.46 -7.98
N LEU A 30 4.58 6.54 -8.05
CA LEU A 30 3.70 5.58 -8.69
C LEU A 30 3.01 6.24 -9.90
N PRO A 31 2.59 5.48 -10.90
CA PRO A 31 1.92 6.01 -12.10
C PRO A 31 0.73 6.92 -11.79
N ASP A 32 -0.05 6.62 -10.75
CA ASP A 32 -1.23 7.36 -10.36
C ASP A 32 -0.97 8.52 -9.38
N SER A 33 0.27 8.75 -8.97
CA SER A 33 0.58 9.73 -7.91
C SER A 33 0.15 11.16 -8.22
N ASP A 34 0.21 11.56 -9.49
CA ASP A 34 -0.18 12.90 -9.94
C ASP A 34 -1.68 12.99 -10.30
N HIS A 35 -2.41 11.86 -10.27
CA HIS A 35 -3.84 11.87 -10.47
C HIS A 35 -4.55 12.55 -9.29
N PRO A 36 -5.47 13.52 -9.53
CA PRO A 36 -6.09 14.30 -8.44
C PRO A 36 -6.75 13.44 -7.35
N ASP A 37 -7.39 12.33 -7.74
CA ASP A 37 -8.11 11.46 -6.82
C ASP A 37 -7.24 10.33 -6.23
N ALA A 38 -5.99 10.20 -6.67
CA ALA A 38 -5.06 9.20 -6.14
C ALA A 38 -3.96 9.79 -5.23
N ARG A 39 -4.01 11.09 -4.94
CA ARG A 39 -3.03 11.74 -4.07
C ARG A 39 -3.05 11.18 -2.66
N ARG A 40 -1.90 10.71 -2.23
CA ARG A 40 -1.70 10.09 -0.93
C ARG A 40 -0.24 10.12 -0.51
N THR A 41 0.01 10.01 0.79
CA THR A 41 1.36 9.82 1.33
C THR A 41 1.53 8.37 1.75
N LEU A 42 2.57 7.71 1.27
CA LEU A 42 2.93 6.34 1.60
C LEU A 42 4.10 6.31 2.60
N TYR A 43 4.04 5.40 3.55
CA TYR A 43 5.07 5.14 4.55
C TYR A 43 5.53 3.70 4.44
N ASN A 44 6.79 3.47 4.14
CA ASN A 44 7.35 2.14 4.05
C ASN A 44 7.92 1.73 5.43
N VAL A 45 7.31 0.74 6.05
CA VAL A 45 7.70 0.31 7.39
C VAL A 45 8.57 -0.93 7.34
N VAL A 46 8.10 -2.01 6.71
CA VAL A 46 8.84 -3.28 6.63
C VAL A 46 8.94 -3.73 5.17
N GLY A 47 10.14 -3.99 4.73
CA GLY A 47 10.40 -4.65 3.45
C GLY A 47 10.28 -3.72 2.25
N PHE A 48 9.33 -3.94 1.37
CA PHE A 48 9.11 -3.25 0.10
C PHE A 48 10.38 -3.01 -0.71
N GLN A 49 11.10 -4.09 -0.98
CA GLN A 49 12.21 -4.05 -1.91
C GLN A 49 11.68 -3.96 -3.34
N PRO A 50 12.33 -3.22 -4.25
CA PRO A 50 11.96 -3.26 -5.66
C PRO A 50 12.00 -4.69 -6.17
N PRO A 51 11.00 -5.14 -6.96
CA PRO A 51 11.04 -6.46 -7.57
C PRO A 51 12.29 -6.62 -8.45
N ASP A 52 13.00 -7.74 -8.33
CA ASP A 52 14.12 -8.06 -9.21
C ASP A 52 13.63 -8.20 -10.66
N GLY A 53 14.27 -7.49 -11.59
CA GLY A 53 13.95 -7.57 -13.00
C GLY A 53 12.57 -7.01 -13.38
N SER A 54 12.04 -6.05 -12.62
CA SER A 54 10.79 -5.37 -12.96
C SER A 54 10.91 -4.69 -14.31
N ASP A 55 10.02 -5.04 -15.24
CA ASP A 55 9.78 -4.27 -16.45
C ASP A 55 8.92 -3.03 -16.14
N ALA A 56 8.67 -2.18 -17.14
CA ALA A 56 7.91 -0.95 -16.97
C ALA A 56 6.44 -1.17 -16.52
N ALA A 57 5.91 -2.39 -16.61
CA ALA A 57 4.52 -2.74 -16.28
C ALA A 57 4.34 -3.11 -14.80
N THR A 58 5.40 -3.55 -14.14
CA THR A 58 5.35 -3.94 -12.72
C THR A 58 6.16 -2.98 -11.87
N THR A 59 5.62 -2.59 -10.73
CA THR A 59 6.26 -1.67 -9.80
C THR A 59 6.23 -2.21 -8.37
N SER A 60 7.09 -1.66 -7.52
CA SER A 60 6.93 -1.83 -6.07
C SER A 60 5.61 -1.21 -5.62
N PRO A 61 4.85 -1.84 -4.71
CA PRO A 61 3.58 -1.31 -4.20
C PRO A 61 3.63 0.10 -3.61
N VAL A 62 4.82 0.56 -3.22
CA VAL A 62 5.03 1.91 -2.67
C VAL A 62 5.84 2.82 -3.62
N GLY A 63 6.19 2.33 -4.81
CA GLY A 63 7.08 3.03 -5.74
C GLY A 63 8.56 2.88 -5.39
N ALA A 64 9.44 3.06 -6.38
CA ALA A 64 10.87 2.79 -6.25
C ALA A 64 11.54 3.63 -5.14
N LYS A 65 11.23 4.93 -5.05
CA LYS A 65 11.85 5.82 -4.06
C LYS A 65 11.52 5.44 -2.62
N ALA A 66 10.27 5.04 -2.36
CA ALA A 66 9.85 4.61 -1.03
C ALA A 66 10.40 3.22 -0.69
N ALA A 67 10.53 2.34 -1.69
CA ALA A 67 11.08 1.01 -1.49
C ALA A 67 12.52 1.02 -0.93
N GLU A 68 13.35 1.99 -1.34
CA GLU A 68 14.71 2.14 -0.86
C GLU A 68 14.81 2.60 0.61
N LYS A 69 13.73 3.19 1.15
CA LYS A 69 13.72 3.85 2.46
C LYS A 69 12.85 3.13 3.50
N ALA A 70 12.75 1.81 3.41
CA ALA A 70 12.10 1.02 4.45
C ALA A 70 12.71 1.30 5.82
N ALA A 71 11.88 1.53 6.83
CA ALA A 71 12.35 1.74 8.20
C ALA A 71 12.97 0.46 8.78
N ILE A 72 12.41 -0.71 8.44
CA ILE A 72 12.90 -2.03 8.80
C ILE A 72 13.25 -2.78 7.51
N LYS A 73 14.56 -2.85 7.21
CA LYS A 73 15.09 -3.45 5.97
C LYS A 73 15.34 -4.94 6.14
N ILE A 74 14.30 -5.70 6.38
CA ILE A 74 14.38 -7.14 6.66
C ILE A 74 13.36 -7.86 5.77
N SER A 75 13.76 -9.02 5.23
CA SER A 75 12.88 -9.94 4.52
C SER A 75 12.24 -10.88 5.54
N GLU A 76 10.96 -10.70 5.81
CA GLU A 76 10.19 -11.43 6.82
C GLU A 76 9.02 -12.23 6.22
N GLY A 77 8.97 -12.34 4.88
CA GLY A 77 7.87 -13.01 4.17
C GLY A 77 6.62 -12.13 4.03
N PHE A 78 6.68 -10.86 4.40
CA PHE A 78 5.64 -9.86 4.21
C PHE A 78 6.24 -8.46 4.14
N ASN A 79 5.44 -7.53 3.62
CA ASN A 79 5.73 -6.11 3.65
C ASN A 79 4.62 -5.39 4.41
N LEU A 80 4.95 -4.30 5.09
CA LEU A 80 4.00 -3.48 5.85
C LEU A 80 4.25 -2.01 5.59
N GLY A 81 3.18 -1.27 5.36
CA GLY A 81 3.24 0.17 5.22
C GLY A 81 1.96 0.86 5.68
N TYR A 82 1.99 2.18 5.61
CA TYR A 82 0.81 3.00 5.83
C TYR A 82 0.55 3.89 4.61
N CYS A 83 -0.73 4.12 4.36
CA CYS A 83 -1.22 5.13 3.44
C CYS A 83 -1.96 6.20 4.22
N LYS A 84 -1.62 7.46 4.01
CA LYS A 84 -2.34 8.61 4.57
C LYS A 84 -2.97 9.39 3.43
N ALA A 85 -4.29 9.64 3.51
CA ALA A 85 -5.01 10.33 2.46
C ALA A 85 -6.19 11.14 3.02
N ARG A 86 -6.59 12.18 2.27
CA ARG A 86 -7.82 12.94 2.51
C ARG A 86 -9.04 12.18 1.98
N PRO A 87 -10.27 12.55 2.40
CA PRO A 87 -11.50 12.00 1.84
C PRO A 87 -11.53 12.09 0.30
N GLY A 88 -12.04 11.03 -0.34
CA GLY A 88 -12.08 10.88 -1.78
C GLY A 88 -10.76 10.50 -2.44
N LYS A 89 -9.69 10.27 -1.66
CA LYS A 89 -8.36 9.94 -2.18
C LYS A 89 -7.96 8.52 -1.82
N GLY A 90 -7.23 7.88 -2.74
CA GLY A 90 -6.73 6.50 -2.62
C GLY A 90 -6.15 6.02 -3.95
N PRO A 91 -5.48 4.86 -4.01
CA PRO A 91 -4.93 4.33 -5.25
C PRO A 91 -6.02 4.04 -6.29
N MET A 92 -5.65 4.13 -7.56
CA MET A 92 -6.49 3.61 -8.63
C MET A 92 -6.56 2.08 -8.55
N MET A 93 -7.48 1.48 -9.32
CA MET A 93 -7.67 0.03 -9.37
C MET A 93 -6.38 -0.66 -9.82
N HIS A 94 -5.92 -1.63 -9.04
CA HIS A 94 -4.67 -2.38 -9.27
C HIS A 94 -4.75 -3.78 -8.68
N ASN A 95 -3.80 -4.63 -8.99
CA ASN A 95 -3.63 -5.94 -8.38
C ASN A 95 -2.20 -6.16 -7.87
N HIS A 96 -2.02 -7.25 -7.14
CA HIS A 96 -0.72 -7.79 -6.73
C HIS A 96 -0.64 -9.28 -7.03
N ASP A 97 0.55 -9.79 -7.20
CA ASP A 97 0.85 -11.23 -7.35
C ASP A 97 0.78 -11.99 -6.02
N THR A 98 0.57 -11.28 -4.92
CA THR A 98 0.41 -11.83 -3.57
C THR A 98 -0.88 -11.30 -2.91
N ASN A 99 -1.22 -11.83 -1.74
CA ASN A 99 -2.34 -11.29 -0.96
C ASN A 99 -2.00 -9.93 -0.34
N GLU A 100 -3.02 -9.10 -0.18
CA GLU A 100 -2.91 -7.83 0.52
C GLU A 100 -4.05 -7.67 1.52
N THR A 101 -3.74 -7.13 2.69
CA THR A 101 -4.69 -6.90 3.78
C THR A 101 -4.70 -5.43 4.16
N PHE A 102 -5.89 -4.83 4.24
CA PHE A 102 -6.10 -3.45 4.65
C PHE A 102 -6.73 -3.38 6.03
N ILE A 103 -6.25 -2.44 6.84
CA ILE A 103 -6.70 -2.19 8.20
C ILE A 103 -6.76 -0.67 8.40
N PRO A 104 -7.95 -0.03 8.39
CA PRO A 104 -8.07 1.37 8.78
C PRO A 104 -7.53 1.59 10.20
N MET A 105 -6.63 2.53 10.35
CA MET A 105 -6.13 2.95 11.66
C MET A 105 -6.95 4.12 12.19
N THR A 106 -7.38 5.00 11.28
CA THR A 106 -8.27 6.15 11.57
C THR A 106 -9.21 6.38 10.39
N GLY A 107 -10.34 7.03 10.64
CA GLY A 107 -11.35 7.35 9.63
C GLY A 107 -12.10 6.13 9.10
N ARG A 108 -12.90 6.35 8.07
CA ARG A 108 -13.64 5.31 7.34
C ARG A 108 -13.05 5.17 5.94
N TRP A 109 -13.01 3.94 5.43
CA TRP A 109 -12.41 3.63 4.14
C TRP A 109 -13.31 2.71 3.33
N GLU A 110 -13.55 3.08 2.09
CA GLU A 110 -14.13 2.17 1.10
C GLU A 110 -13.03 1.28 0.52
N CYS A 111 -13.21 -0.03 0.63
CA CYS A 111 -12.36 -1.04 0.01
C CYS A 111 -13.17 -1.74 -1.09
N SER A 112 -12.74 -1.53 -2.33
CA SER A 112 -13.48 -2.02 -3.51
C SER A 112 -12.67 -3.06 -4.27
N TRP A 113 -13.38 -3.97 -4.93
CA TRP A 113 -12.81 -4.94 -5.87
C TRP A 113 -13.71 -5.12 -7.08
N GLU A 114 -13.17 -5.66 -8.15
CA GLU A 114 -13.90 -5.89 -9.39
C GLU A 114 -14.45 -7.31 -9.47
N VAL A 115 -15.72 -7.42 -9.83
CA VAL A 115 -16.41 -8.67 -10.18
C VAL A 115 -17.20 -8.45 -11.47
N ASP A 116 -16.87 -9.19 -12.52
CA ASP A 116 -17.57 -9.14 -13.81
C ASP A 116 -17.72 -7.69 -14.37
N GLY A 117 -16.68 -6.88 -14.28
CA GLY A 117 -16.65 -5.50 -14.75
C GLY A 117 -17.43 -4.52 -13.87
N LYS A 118 -17.80 -4.91 -12.65
CA LYS A 118 -18.46 -4.04 -11.66
C LYS A 118 -17.65 -3.99 -10.37
N ALA A 119 -17.63 -2.82 -9.77
CA ALA A 119 -17.04 -2.65 -8.45
C ALA A 119 -18.02 -3.05 -7.36
N GLU A 120 -17.57 -3.97 -6.50
CA GLU A 120 -18.19 -4.25 -5.21
C GLU A 120 -17.39 -3.54 -4.13
N THR A 121 -18.03 -3.16 -3.03
CA THR A 121 -17.39 -2.31 -2.00
C THR A 121 -17.85 -2.67 -0.60
N PHE A 122 -16.90 -2.67 0.33
CA PHE A 122 -17.19 -2.58 1.76
C PHE A 122 -16.65 -1.27 2.33
N GLU A 123 -17.44 -0.61 3.18
CA GLU A 123 -16.94 0.45 4.04
C GLU A 123 -16.43 -0.17 5.34
N LEU A 124 -15.21 0.21 5.74
CA LEU A 124 -14.52 -0.25 6.93
C LEU A 124 -14.25 0.92 7.86
N GLY A 125 -14.51 0.71 9.15
CA GLY A 125 -14.09 1.61 10.22
C GLY A 125 -12.74 1.22 10.84
N PRO A 126 -12.25 2.00 11.82
CA PRO A 126 -10.99 1.71 12.48
C PRO A 126 -10.95 0.29 13.06
N HIS A 127 -9.85 -0.43 12.75
CA HIS A 127 -9.54 -1.80 13.16
C HIS A 127 -10.35 -2.91 12.47
N ASP A 128 -11.28 -2.58 11.57
CA ASP A 128 -11.84 -3.58 10.66
C ASP A 128 -10.76 -4.08 9.71
N VAL A 129 -10.96 -5.27 9.15
CA VAL A 129 -9.96 -5.92 8.31
C VAL A 129 -10.61 -6.47 7.04
N ILE A 130 -9.98 -6.23 5.89
CA ILE A 130 -10.27 -6.91 4.64
C ILE A 130 -8.98 -7.47 4.05
N SER A 131 -9.02 -8.69 3.53
CA SER A 131 -7.86 -9.33 2.89
C SER A 131 -8.22 -9.77 1.48
N PHE A 132 -7.48 -9.27 0.50
CA PHE A 132 -7.65 -9.59 -0.91
C PHE A 132 -6.72 -10.71 -1.34
N PRO A 133 -7.21 -11.75 -2.02
CA PRO A 133 -6.34 -12.78 -2.58
C PRO A 133 -5.50 -12.23 -3.76
N PRO A 134 -4.43 -12.95 -4.14
CA PRO A 134 -3.61 -12.60 -5.30
C PRO A 134 -4.46 -12.44 -6.58
N GLY A 135 -4.11 -11.47 -7.41
CA GLY A 135 -4.71 -11.24 -8.71
C GLY A 135 -6.05 -10.49 -8.71
N VAL A 136 -6.69 -10.30 -7.57
CA VAL A 136 -7.94 -9.51 -7.50
C VAL A 136 -7.63 -8.04 -7.77
N GLN A 137 -8.33 -7.45 -8.73
CA GLN A 137 -8.34 -6.00 -8.94
C GLN A 137 -9.03 -5.33 -7.76
N ARG A 138 -8.33 -4.43 -7.06
CA ARG A 138 -8.82 -3.75 -5.86
C ARG A 138 -8.29 -2.34 -5.72
N ARG A 139 -8.97 -1.57 -4.91
CA ARG A 139 -8.54 -0.26 -4.43
C ARG A 139 -9.12 0.02 -3.04
N PHE A 140 -8.59 1.03 -2.40
CA PHE A 140 -9.20 1.64 -1.22
C PHE A 140 -9.28 3.17 -1.40
N MET A 141 -10.23 3.81 -0.73
CA MET A 141 -10.42 5.25 -0.76
C MET A 141 -10.86 5.72 0.62
N ASN A 142 -10.31 6.83 1.09
CA ASN A 142 -10.80 7.44 2.32
C ASN A 142 -12.23 7.96 2.12
N ALA A 143 -13.17 7.46 2.92
CA ALA A 143 -14.60 7.79 2.89
C ALA A 143 -15.07 8.62 4.09
N THR A 144 -14.17 9.28 4.80
CA THR A 144 -14.49 10.11 5.99
C THR A 144 -14.96 11.51 5.55
N TRP A 145 -16.08 11.57 4.84
CA TRP A 145 -16.60 12.80 4.22
C TRP A 145 -17.03 13.87 5.20
N ASP A 146 -17.30 13.54 6.44
CA ASP A 146 -17.63 14.43 7.53
C ASP A 146 -16.42 15.18 8.12
N GLU A 147 -15.20 14.77 7.73
CA GLU A 147 -13.94 15.42 8.09
C GLU A 147 -13.12 15.80 6.83
N PRO A 148 -13.62 16.70 5.95
CA PRO A 148 -13.11 16.90 4.60
C PRO A 148 -11.65 17.38 4.53
N ASP A 149 -11.17 18.03 5.58
CA ASP A 149 -9.80 18.55 5.66
C ASP A 149 -8.84 17.62 6.42
N ALA A 150 -9.36 16.58 7.07
CA ALA A 150 -8.55 15.64 7.82
C ALA A 150 -7.93 14.57 6.91
N GLU A 151 -6.71 14.17 7.24
CA GLU A 151 -6.07 13.00 6.64
C GLU A 151 -6.18 11.81 7.58
N HIS A 152 -6.57 10.66 7.04
CA HIS A 152 -6.71 9.43 7.79
C HIS A 152 -5.70 8.39 7.35
N LEU A 153 -5.44 7.43 8.22
CA LEU A 153 -4.38 6.45 8.08
C LEU A 153 -4.96 5.04 7.86
N MET A 154 -4.51 4.40 6.79
CA MET A 154 -4.73 3.00 6.47
C MET A 154 -3.40 2.25 6.63
N MET A 155 -3.39 1.14 7.34
CA MET A 155 -2.29 0.18 7.33
C MET A 155 -2.55 -0.85 6.24
N PHE A 156 -1.52 -1.24 5.50
CA PHE A 156 -1.57 -2.34 4.57
C PHE A 156 -0.43 -3.33 4.82
N VAL A 157 -0.75 -4.60 4.64
CA VAL A 157 0.19 -5.72 4.74
C VAL A 157 0.11 -6.52 3.46
N ILE A 158 1.24 -6.71 2.78
CA ILE A 158 1.34 -7.43 1.52
C ILE A 158 2.25 -8.64 1.73
N GLY A 159 1.80 -9.82 1.31
CA GLY A 159 2.58 -11.05 1.43
C GLY A 159 3.80 -11.07 0.53
N GLY A 160 4.83 -11.83 0.94
CA GLY A 160 6.07 -11.99 0.19
C GLY A 160 7.09 -10.89 0.45
N ASP A 161 8.34 -11.13 0.06
CA ASP A 161 9.45 -10.19 0.25
C ASP A 161 9.63 -9.22 -0.93
N GLY A 162 9.14 -9.56 -2.12
CA GLY A 162 9.22 -8.75 -3.34
C GLY A 162 7.88 -8.73 -4.10
N PRO A 163 6.76 -8.27 -3.49
CA PRO A 163 5.48 -8.22 -4.17
C PRO A 163 5.51 -7.24 -5.34
N LYS A 164 4.77 -7.58 -6.40
CA LYS A 164 4.58 -6.74 -7.57
C LYS A 164 3.21 -6.07 -7.53
N ALA A 165 3.12 -4.88 -8.09
CA ALA A 165 1.85 -4.18 -8.32
C ALA A 165 1.68 -3.90 -9.81
N GLU A 166 0.44 -4.04 -10.29
CA GLU A 166 0.03 -3.71 -11.66
C GLU A 166 -1.30 -2.97 -11.64
N PHE A 167 -1.36 -1.83 -12.32
CA PHE A 167 -2.62 -1.10 -12.47
C PHE A 167 -3.55 -1.79 -13.47
N SER A 168 -4.86 -1.68 -13.24
CA SER A 168 -5.84 -2.22 -14.19
C SER A 168 -5.70 -1.56 -15.57
N PRO A 169 -6.10 -2.26 -16.64
CA PRO A 169 -6.08 -1.67 -17.99
C PRO A 169 -6.84 -0.34 -18.09
N ASP A 170 -7.99 -0.24 -17.41
CA ASP A 170 -8.81 0.98 -17.41
C ASP A 170 -8.12 2.12 -16.64
N ALA A 171 -7.49 1.84 -15.50
CA ALA A 171 -6.69 2.81 -14.79
C ALA A 171 -5.51 3.32 -15.63
N MET A 172 -4.82 2.43 -16.32
CA MET A 172 -3.72 2.82 -17.22
C MET A 172 -4.21 3.63 -18.43
N ALA A 173 -5.39 3.29 -18.98
CA ALA A 173 -6.00 4.08 -20.05
C ALA A 173 -6.34 5.50 -19.59
N GLU A 174 -6.96 5.65 -18.43
CA GLU A 174 -7.26 6.96 -17.84
C GLU A 174 -6.00 7.79 -17.59
N LEU A 175 -4.93 7.17 -17.07
CA LEU A 175 -3.66 7.85 -16.83
C LEU A 175 -3.02 8.36 -18.13
N ARG A 176 -3.08 7.57 -19.22
CA ARG A 176 -2.62 7.99 -20.56
C ARG A 176 -3.46 9.13 -21.12
N ASP A 177 -4.78 9.03 -21.04
CA ASP A 177 -5.70 10.08 -21.53
C ASP A 177 -5.47 11.42 -20.83
N ARG A 178 -5.00 11.39 -19.59
CA ARG A 178 -4.62 12.58 -18.82
C ARG A 178 -3.16 13.01 -19.03
N GLY A 179 -2.37 12.25 -19.79
CA GLY A 179 -0.94 12.53 -20.03
C GLY A 179 -0.06 12.36 -18.77
N LEU A 180 -0.45 11.52 -17.85
CA LEU A 180 0.27 11.24 -16.59
C LEU A 180 1.28 10.10 -16.75
N VAL A 181 1.10 9.25 -17.74
CA VAL A 181 2.01 8.18 -18.15
C VAL A 181 2.07 8.11 -19.68
N ASP A 182 3.11 7.45 -20.22
CA ASP A 182 3.35 7.22 -21.67
C ASP A 182 2.43 6.12 -22.24
#